data_de01a8fa85e3084d1169e86670900cd1
#
_entry.id   de01a8fa85e3084d1169e86670900cd1
#
_cell.length_a   1.000
_cell.length_b   1.000
_cell.length_c   1.000
_cell.angle_alpha   90.00
_cell.angle_beta   90.00
_cell.angle_gamma   90.00
#
_symmetry.space_group_name_H-M   'P 1'
#
loop_
_entity.id
_entity.type
_entity.pdbx_description
1 polymer ?
#
loop_
_entity_poly.entity_id
_entity_poly.type
_entity_poly.pdbx_seq_one_letter_code
_entity_poly.pdbx_strand_id
1 'polypeptide(L)'
;IFKAIWGEDSYLVRFQECGVAEKMLDENPRKTLLASYRSPTGSNFDGDEAAPKMWKNFELLNILKTDETQWPGHQLLSDSEFQPYIDAFTKTGFRGGVNWYRNFTRNWELSENFPDKIDHPCLMICAEKDPVLPPVMADVMPNHIADLETKLIKNCGHWTQSEKPDELVGFMKDWLIRRFLV
;
A
#
# COMPACT_ATOMS: atom_id res chain seq x y z
N ILE A 1 -4.22 7.26 -17.24
CA ILE A 1 -5.09 6.32 -16.53
C ILE A 1 -5.31 6.79 -15.09
N PHE A 2 -4.29 6.91 -14.23
CA PHE A 2 -4.43 7.26 -12.79
C PHE A 2 -5.21 8.56 -12.56
N LYS A 3 -4.93 9.62 -13.33
CA LYS A 3 -5.65 10.90 -13.24
C LYS A 3 -7.16 10.74 -13.52
N ALA A 4 -7.54 9.86 -14.44
CA ALA A 4 -8.93 9.63 -14.80
C ALA A 4 -9.68 8.80 -13.74
N ILE A 5 -8.98 7.92 -13.01
CA ILE A 5 -9.56 7.05 -12.00
C ILE A 5 -9.60 7.73 -10.63
N TRP A 6 -8.48 8.32 -10.19
CA TRP A 6 -8.28 8.82 -8.83
C TRP A 6 -8.29 10.35 -8.70
N GLY A 7 -8.29 11.07 -9.83
CA GLY A 7 -8.21 12.53 -9.86
C GLY A 7 -6.78 13.07 -9.86
N GLU A 8 -6.67 14.39 -10.01
CA GLU A 8 -5.38 15.10 -10.14
C GLU A 8 -4.58 15.12 -8.84
N ASP A 9 -5.24 15.12 -7.70
CA ASP A 9 -4.62 15.23 -6.38
C ASP A 9 -4.21 13.89 -5.76
N SER A 10 -4.53 12.76 -6.43
CA SER A 10 -4.03 11.46 -6.02
C SER A 10 -2.51 11.42 -5.96
N TYR A 11 -1.93 10.77 -4.93
CA TYR A 11 -0.48 10.65 -4.81
C TYR A 11 0.16 10.00 -6.04
N LEU A 12 -0.53 9.06 -6.70
CA LEU A 12 -0.06 8.41 -7.94
C LEU A 12 0.21 9.42 -9.06
N VAL A 13 -0.56 10.53 -9.09
CA VAL A 13 -0.41 11.62 -10.04
C VAL A 13 0.58 12.65 -9.55
N ARG A 14 0.44 13.08 -8.28
CA ARG A 14 1.27 14.14 -7.70
C ARG A 14 2.75 13.74 -7.57
N PHE A 15 3.04 12.46 -7.37
CA PHE A 15 4.41 11.96 -7.27
C PHE A 15 5.17 12.01 -8.62
N GLN A 16 4.47 12.18 -9.74
CA GLN A 16 5.13 12.34 -11.05
C GLN A 16 5.88 13.68 -11.17
N GLU A 17 5.45 14.71 -10.45
CA GLU A 17 6.11 16.02 -10.44
C GLU A 17 7.39 15.99 -9.60
N CYS A 18 8.55 16.21 -10.25
CA CYS A 18 9.84 16.18 -9.56
C CYS A 18 9.96 17.31 -8.52
N GLY A 19 10.34 16.95 -7.30
CA GLY A 19 10.60 17.91 -6.21
C GLY A 19 9.36 18.36 -5.45
N VAL A 20 8.16 18.23 -6.01
CA VAL A 20 6.91 18.68 -5.35
C VAL A 20 6.54 17.76 -4.20
N ALA A 21 6.48 16.46 -4.46
CA ALA A 21 6.18 15.48 -3.43
C ALA A 21 7.27 15.43 -2.36
N GLU A 22 8.53 15.37 -2.78
CA GLU A 22 9.67 15.33 -1.86
C GLU A 22 9.65 16.50 -0.88
N LYS A 23 9.45 17.71 -1.36
CA LYS A 23 9.42 18.90 -0.50
C LYS A 23 8.38 18.78 0.61
N MET A 24 7.19 18.27 0.29
CA MET A 24 6.11 18.14 1.28
C MET A 24 6.32 16.96 2.23
N LEU A 25 6.78 15.83 1.70
CA LEU A 25 7.00 14.62 2.50
C LEU A 25 8.19 14.76 3.44
N ASP A 26 9.25 15.44 2.98
CA ASP A 26 10.49 15.65 3.74
C ASP A 26 10.35 16.78 4.79
N GLU A 27 9.35 17.66 4.68
CA GLU A 27 9.11 18.74 5.62
C GLU A 27 8.90 18.22 7.05
N ASN A 28 8.15 17.12 7.19
CA ASN A 28 7.93 16.46 8.46
C ASN A 28 7.82 14.92 8.26
N PRO A 29 8.95 14.20 8.28
CA PRO A 29 8.96 12.75 8.08
C PRO A 29 8.08 11.98 9.05
N ARG A 30 8.01 12.42 10.32
CA ARG A 30 7.10 11.81 11.31
C ARG A 30 5.65 11.93 10.86
N LYS A 31 5.21 13.12 10.49
CA LYS A 31 3.84 13.37 10.04
C LYS A 31 3.50 12.56 8.80
N THR A 32 4.42 12.52 7.85
CA THR A 32 4.27 11.73 6.60
C THR A 32 4.08 10.25 6.90
N LEU A 33 4.91 9.67 7.76
CA LEU A 33 4.81 8.27 8.13
C LEU A 33 3.52 7.97 8.88
N LEU A 34 3.15 8.81 9.84
CA LEU A 34 1.90 8.64 10.60
C LEU A 34 0.65 8.75 9.72
N ALA A 35 0.65 9.63 8.71
CA ALA A 35 -0.45 9.74 7.76
C ALA A 35 -0.56 8.51 6.85
N SER A 36 0.59 7.96 6.42
CA SER A 36 0.66 6.86 5.46
C SER A 36 0.46 5.49 6.11
N TYR A 37 0.85 5.33 7.38
CA TYR A 37 0.93 4.02 8.04
C TYR A 37 -0.17 3.85 9.09
N ARG A 38 -1.42 3.80 8.60
CA ARG A 38 -2.63 3.68 9.44
C ARG A 38 -3.47 2.49 9.04
N SER A 39 -4.14 1.88 10.00
CA SER A 39 -5.18 0.89 9.70
C SER A 39 -6.55 1.57 9.62
N PRO A 40 -7.35 1.27 8.61
CA PRO A 40 -8.75 1.67 8.56
C PRO A 40 -9.64 0.82 9.47
N THR A 41 -9.16 -0.35 9.93
CA THR A 41 -9.97 -1.30 10.70
C THR A 41 -10.32 -0.75 12.08
N GLY A 42 -11.56 -0.99 12.53
CA GLY A 42 -12.04 -0.50 13.84
C GLY A 42 -12.27 1.01 13.91
N SER A 43 -12.22 1.71 12.78
CA SER A 43 -12.58 3.12 12.71
C SER A 43 -14.07 3.31 12.43
N ASN A 44 -14.60 4.50 12.73
CA ASN A 44 -15.97 4.91 12.35
C ASN A 44 -16.19 4.94 10.82
N PHE A 45 -15.16 4.58 10.04
CA PHE A 45 -15.13 4.51 8.58
C PHE A 45 -15.21 3.08 8.04
N ASP A 46 -15.69 2.13 8.84
CA ASP A 46 -15.95 0.73 8.41
C ASP A 46 -17.03 0.62 7.31
N GLY A 47 -17.64 1.73 6.94
CA GLY A 47 -18.50 1.87 5.76
C GLY A 47 -17.97 2.98 4.86
N ASP A 48 -17.73 2.65 3.62
CA ASP A 48 -17.12 3.49 2.58
C ASP A 48 -17.70 4.90 2.41
N GLU A 49 -18.92 5.16 2.88
CA GLU A 49 -19.62 6.42 2.61
C GLU A 49 -19.14 7.59 3.47
N ALA A 50 -18.64 7.32 4.67
CA ALA A 50 -18.28 8.35 5.64
C ALA A 50 -16.82 8.85 5.52
N ALA A 51 -15.95 8.17 4.78
CA ALA A 51 -14.56 8.60 4.64
C ALA A 51 -14.46 9.89 3.81
N PRO A 52 -13.69 10.91 4.26
CA PRO A 52 -13.46 12.12 3.48
C PRO A 52 -12.92 11.79 2.07
N LYS A 53 -13.35 12.56 1.06
CA LYS A 53 -12.98 12.35 -0.34
C LYS A 53 -11.46 12.22 -0.55
N MET A 54 -10.68 13.04 0.15
CA MET A 54 -9.22 13.02 0.05
C MET A 54 -8.59 11.68 0.44
N TRP A 55 -9.21 10.93 1.37
CA TRP A 55 -8.77 9.58 1.73
C TRP A 55 -9.18 8.56 0.68
N LYS A 56 -10.41 8.65 0.15
CA LYS A 56 -10.89 7.77 -0.93
C LYS A 56 -10.06 7.91 -2.20
N ASN A 57 -9.61 9.12 -2.50
CA ASN A 57 -8.79 9.40 -3.69
C ASN A 57 -7.29 9.27 -3.43
N PHE A 58 -6.87 8.89 -2.23
CA PHE A 58 -5.44 8.81 -1.85
C PHE A 58 -4.67 10.12 -2.10
N GLU A 59 -5.26 11.24 -1.68
CA GLU A 59 -4.69 12.58 -1.82
C GLU A 59 -3.69 12.87 -0.68
N LEU A 60 -2.62 12.07 -0.57
CA LEU A 60 -1.68 12.12 0.55
C LEU A 60 -1.15 13.54 0.82
N LEU A 61 -0.80 14.29 -0.21
CA LEU A 61 -0.27 15.66 -0.03
C LEU A 61 -1.32 16.63 0.53
N ASN A 62 -2.60 16.40 0.26
CA ASN A 62 -3.68 17.19 0.86
C ASN A 62 -3.95 16.74 2.30
N ILE A 63 -3.89 15.43 2.57
CA ILE A 63 -4.01 14.86 3.92
C ILE A 63 -2.96 15.46 4.85
N LEU A 64 -1.72 15.62 4.40
CA LEU A 64 -0.63 16.20 5.19
C LEU A 64 -0.86 17.68 5.59
N LYS A 65 -1.78 18.38 4.94
CA LYS A 65 -2.16 19.75 5.31
C LYS A 65 -3.22 19.81 6.41
N THR A 66 -3.86 18.68 6.74
CA THR A 66 -4.89 18.60 7.77
C THR A 66 -4.30 18.31 9.15
N ASP A 67 -5.13 18.48 10.19
CA ASP A 67 -4.78 18.12 11.56
C ASP A 67 -4.80 16.59 11.74
N GLU A 68 -3.82 16.06 12.47
CA GLU A 68 -3.67 14.61 12.71
C GLU A 68 -4.88 14.00 13.43
N THR A 69 -5.58 14.80 14.25
CA THR A 69 -6.79 14.37 14.97
C THR A 69 -7.98 14.09 14.04
N GLN A 70 -7.93 14.59 12.81
CA GLN A 70 -8.97 14.39 11.80
C GLN A 70 -8.71 13.17 10.91
N TRP A 71 -7.57 12.48 11.08
CA TRP A 71 -7.22 11.35 10.24
C TRP A 71 -8.02 10.10 10.62
N PRO A 72 -8.58 9.39 9.63
CA PRO A 72 -9.32 8.16 9.88
C PRO A 72 -8.40 7.02 10.31
N GLY A 73 -9.02 6.00 10.91
CA GLY A 73 -8.30 4.82 11.36
C GLY A 73 -7.44 5.09 12.60
N HIS A 74 -6.55 4.16 12.87
CA HIS A 74 -5.64 4.26 14.02
C HIS A 74 -4.18 4.03 13.60
N GLN A 75 -3.27 4.53 14.42
CA GLN A 75 -1.83 4.30 14.29
C GLN A 75 -1.54 2.81 14.51
N LEU A 76 -0.76 2.21 13.60
CA LEU A 76 -0.45 0.78 13.64
C LEU A 76 0.73 0.44 14.56
N LEU A 77 1.69 1.32 14.64
CA LEU A 77 2.90 1.13 15.44
C LEU A 77 2.93 2.09 16.60
N SER A 78 3.49 1.69 17.73
CA SER A 78 3.82 2.58 18.83
C SER A 78 4.86 3.63 18.42
N ASP A 79 4.99 4.70 19.18
CA ASP A 79 5.99 5.74 18.89
C ASP A 79 7.42 5.18 18.88
N SER A 80 7.73 4.21 19.74
CA SER A 80 9.04 3.55 19.78
C SER A 80 9.31 2.69 18.54
N GLU A 81 8.28 2.05 18.00
CA GLU A 81 8.37 1.27 16.74
C GLU A 81 8.47 2.18 15.50
N PHE A 82 7.87 3.37 15.54
CA PHE A 82 8.00 4.35 14.48
C PHE A 82 9.39 5.03 14.45
N GLN A 83 10.05 5.18 15.57
CA GLN A 83 11.28 5.96 15.67
C GLN A 83 12.35 5.54 14.65
N PRO A 84 12.67 4.24 14.44
CA PRO A 84 13.65 3.83 13.42
C PRO A 84 13.29 4.27 12.00
N TYR A 85 11.99 4.27 11.66
CA TYR A 85 11.52 4.74 10.35
C TYR A 85 11.68 6.26 10.22
N ILE A 86 11.31 7.00 11.27
CA ILE A 86 11.46 8.46 11.31
C ILE A 86 12.92 8.84 11.13
N ASP A 87 13.83 8.20 11.85
CA ASP A 87 15.28 8.44 11.77
C ASP A 87 15.82 8.14 10.37
N ALA A 88 15.40 7.02 9.78
CA ALA A 88 15.80 6.64 8.43
C ALA A 88 15.33 7.66 7.39
N PHE A 89 14.05 8.01 7.38
CA PHE A 89 13.49 8.95 6.41
C PHE A 89 13.93 10.40 6.66
N THR A 90 14.22 10.79 7.89
CA THR A 90 14.86 12.08 8.18
C THR A 90 16.23 12.17 7.53
N LYS A 91 16.99 11.07 7.49
CA LYS A 91 18.31 11.01 6.86
C LYS A 91 18.27 10.90 5.34
N THR A 92 17.35 10.09 4.79
CA THR A 92 17.33 9.73 3.36
C THR A 92 16.34 10.51 2.53
N GLY A 93 15.33 11.13 3.16
CA GLY A 93 14.16 11.67 2.50
C GLY A 93 13.29 10.60 1.85
N PHE A 94 12.21 11.05 1.21
CA PHE A 94 11.21 10.17 0.55
C PHE A 94 11.46 9.98 -0.95
N ARG A 95 12.46 10.63 -1.53
CA ARG A 95 12.72 10.56 -2.98
C ARG A 95 12.84 9.13 -3.53
N GLY A 96 13.50 8.24 -2.79
CA GLY A 96 13.63 6.84 -3.17
C GLY A 96 12.27 6.15 -3.35
N GLY A 97 11.38 6.31 -2.35
CA GLY A 97 10.01 5.79 -2.41
C GLY A 97 9.17 6.41 -3.52
N VAL A 98 9.25 7.74 -3.70
CA VAL A 98 8.52 8.46 -4.75
C VAL A 98 8.95 8.00 -6.15
N ASN A 99 10.23 7.69 -6.34
CA ASN A 99 10.75 7.23 -7.64
C ASN A 99 10.18 5.88 -8.10
N TRP A 100 9.69 5.01 -7.19
CA TRP A 100 8.97 3.80 -7.58
C TRP A 100 7.77 4.13 -8.47
N TYR A 101 7.02 5.15 -8.12
CA TYR A 101 5.83 5.60 -8.86
C TYR A 101 6.20 6.29 -10.17
N ARG A 102 7.33 7.00 -10.24
CA ARG A 102 7.84 7.65 -11.47
C ARG A 102 8.28 6.66 -12.52
N ASN A 103 8.62 5.46 -12.12
CA ASN A 103 9.05 4.41 -13.04
C ASN A 103 7.90 3.62 -13.68
N PHE A 104 6.64 3.88 -13.35
CA PHE A 104 5.51 3.10 -13.88
C PHE A 104 5.47 3.06 -15.42
N THR A 105 5.58 4.21 -16.08
CA THR A 105 5.61 4.24 -17.56
C THR A 105 6.80 3.50 -18.10
N ARG A 106 7.99 3.73 -17.52
CA ARG A 106 9.22 3.06 -17.98
C ARG A 106 9.17 1.54 -17.76
N ASN A 107 8.65 1.10 -16.62
CA ASN A 107 8.48 -0.32 -16.33
C ASN A 107 7.50 -0.97 -17.31
N TRP A 108 6.41 -0.29 -17.63
CA TRP A 108 5.45 -0.77 -18.65
C TRP A 108 6.10 -0.90 -20.03
N GLU A 109 6.86 0.10 -20.49
CA GLU A 109 7.61 0.04 -21.76
C GLU A 109 8.60 -1.13 -21.78
N LEU A 110 9.35 -1.34 -20.69
CA LEU A 110 10.33 -2.41 -20.58
C LEU A 110 9.69 -3.81 -20.53
N SER A 111 8.44 -3.92 -20.11
CA SER A 111 7.72 -5.18 -20.02
C SER A 111 7.01 -5.59 -21.31
N GLU A 112 7.09 -4.78 -22.39
CA GLU A 112 6.37 -5.04 -23.66
C GLU A 112 6.61 -6.46 -24.23
N ASN A 113 7.82 -6.98 -24.07
CA ASN A 113 8.18 -8.30 -24.57
C ASN A 113 8.24 -9.39 -23.50
N PHE A 114 7.76 -9.11 -22.28
CA PHE A 114 7.68 -10.14 -21.24
C PHE A 114 6.48 -11.06 -21.50
N PRO A 115 6.61 -12.36 -21.17
CA PRO A 115 5.47 -13.25 -21.23
C PRO A 115 4.38 -12.78 -20.28
N ASP A 116 3.15 -12.88 -20.72
CA ASP A 116 1.96 -12.53 -19.90
C ASP A 116 1.54 -13.65 -18.94
N LYS A 117 2.33 -14.75 -18.91
CA LYS A 117 2.11 -15.92 -18.05
C LYS A 117 3.25 -16.09 -17.06
N ILE A 118 2.89 -16.53 -15.87
CA ILE A 118 3.81 -16.91 -14.80
C ILE A 118 3.66 -18.41 -14.58
N ASP A 119 4.73 -19.16 -14.86
CA ASP A 119 4.75 -20.62 -14.78
C ASP A 119 5.17 -21.14 -13.39
N HIS A 120 5.55 -20.21 -12.49
CA HIS A 120 5.94 -20.59 -11.13
C HIS A 120 4.74 -20.69 -10.21
N PRO A 121 4.78 -21.59 -9.19
CA PRO A 121 3.81 -21.60 -8.11
C PRO A 121 3.75 -20.22 -7.42
N CYS A 122 2.55 -19.69 -7.23
CA CYS A 122 2.34 -18.40 -6.59
C CYS A 122 1.35 -18.51 -5.41
N LEU A 123 1.62 -17.75 -4.37
CA LEU A 123 0.69 -17.51 -3.27
C LEU A 123 0.31 -16.03 -3.25
N MET A 124 -0.98 -15.74 -3.44
CA MET A 124 -1.56 -14.41 -3.24
C MET A 124 -2.27 -14.34 -1.91
N ILE A 125 -1.88 -13.40 -1.07
CA ILE A 125 -2.54 -13.16 0.22
C ILE A 125 -3.19 -11.77 0.17
N CYS A 126 -4.52 -11.76 0.21
CA CYS A 126 -5.32 -10.55 0.19
C CYS A 126 -5.75 -10.14 1.60
N ALA A 127 -5.91 -8.85 1.83
CA ALA A 127 -6.52 -8.31 3.04
C ALA A 127 -7.96 -7.88 2.76
N GLU A 128 -8.91 -8.30 3.61
CA GLU A 128 -10.35 -8.12 3.39
C GLU A 128 -10.75 -6.64 3.27
N LYS A 129 -10.11 -5.78 4.06
CA LYS A 129 -10.43 -4.35 4.17
C LYS A 129 -9.34 -3.45 3.58
N ASP A 130 -8.57 -3.95 2.61
CA ASP A 130 -7.58 -3.13 1.91
C ASP A 130 -8.27 -2.15 0.95
N PRO A 131 -8.23 -0.83 1.21
CA PRO A 131 -8.87 0.15 0.34
C PRO A 131 -8.05 0.46 -0.92
N VAL A 132 -6.76 0.08 -0.93
CA VAL A 132 -5.82 0.34 -2.05
C VAL A 132 -5.82 -0.82 -3.03
N LEU A 133 -5.74 -2.04 -2.51
CA LEU A 133 -5.67 -3.29 -3.27
C LEU A 133 -6.78 -4.24 -2.80
N PRO A 134 -8.04 -3.93 -3.06
CA PRO A 134 -9.16 -4.76 -2.59
C PRO A 134 -9.08 -6.17 -3.19
N PRO A 135 -9.54 -7.21 -2.46
CA PRO A 135 -9.40 -8.62 -2.87
C PRO A 135 -9.88 -8.93 -4.29
N VAL A 136 -10.91 -8.21 -4.78
CA VAL A 136 -11.43 -8.37 -6.15
C VAL A 136 -10.37 -8.14 -7.23
N MET A 137 -9.31 -7.40 -6.95
CA MET A 137 -8.21 -7.21 -7.91
C MET A 137 -7.42 -8.50 -8.16
N ALA A 138 -7.47 -9.47 -7.26
CA ALA A 138 -6.83 -10.76 -7.45
C ALA A 138 -7.64 -11.72 -8.37
N ASP A 139 -8.90 -11.43 -8.66
CA ASP A 139 -9.79 -12.30 -9.45
C ASP A 139 -9.29 -12.52 -10.89
N VAL A 140 -8.49 -11.59 -11.41
CA VAL A 140 -7.91 -11.70 -12.76
C VAL A 140 -6.59 -12.49 -12.79
N MET A 141 -5.95 -12.72 -11.65
CA MET A 141 -4.63 -13.38 -11.57
C MET A 141 -4.61 -14.80 -12.15
N PRO A 142 -5.68 -15.63 -12.02
CA PRO A 142 -5.71 -16.95 -12.65
C PRO A 142 -5.57 -16.92 -14.18
N ASN A 143 -5.89 -15.79 -14.81
CA ASN A 143 -5.68 -15.63 -16.26
C ASN A 143 -4.19 -15.60 -16.63
N HIS A 144 -3.32 -15.28 -15.68
CA HIS A 144 -1.88 -15.12 -15.90
C HIS A 144 -1.05 -16.15 -15.14
N ILE A 145 -1.59 -16.77 -14.09
CA ILE A 145 -0.88 -17.67 -13.17
C ILE A 145 -1.66 -18.97 -13.06
N ALA A 146 -1.13 -20.03 -13.69
CA ALA A 146 -1.81 -21.34 -13.71
C ALA A 146 -1.79 -22.04 -12.34
N ASP A 147 -0.70 -21.92 -11.59
CA ASP A 147 -0.51 -22.52 -10.26
C ASP A 147 -0.59 -21.42 -9.19
N LEU A 148 -1.79 -20.91 -8.97
CA LEU A 148 -2.09 -19.85 -8.00
C LEU A 148 -2.90 -20.38 -6.83
N GLU A 149 -2.41 -20.17 -5.62
CA GLU A 149 -3.18 -20.31 -4.37
C GLU A 149 -3.49 -18.92 -3.81
N THR A 150 -4.75 -18.68 -3.44
CA THR A 150 -5.18 -17.39 -2.86
C THR A 150 -5.64 -17.58 -1.42
N LYS A 151 -5.25 -16.67 -0.54
CA LYS A 151 -5.68 -16.58 0.86
C LYS A 151 -6.27 -15.20 1.15
N LEU A 152 -7.22 -15.15 2.08
CA LEU A 152 -7.81 -13.92 2.56
C LEU A 152 -7.61 -13.79 4.07
N ILE A 153 -6.98 -12.69 4.49
CA ILE A 153 -6.89 -12.32 5.91
C ILE A 153 -8.08 -11.42 6.23
N LYS A 154 -8.93 -11.87 7.15
CA LYS A 154 -10.12 -11.13 7.57
C LYS A 154 -9.78 -10.01 8.54
N ASN A 155 -10.61 -8.95 8.53
CA ASN A 155 -10.43 -7.78 9.40
C ASN A 155 -8.99 -7.24 9.37
N CYS A 156 -8.43 -7.11 8.16
CA CYS A 156 -7.09 -6.65 7.89
C CYS A 156 -7.13 -5.60 6.78
N GLY A 157 -6.41 -4.51 6.97
CA GLY A 157 -6.25 -3.45 5.97
C GLY A 157 -4.97 -3.61 5.15
N HIS A 158 -4.49 -2.49 4.61
CA HIS A 158 -3.37 -2.44 3.66
C HIS A 158 -2.03 -2.94 4.21
N TRP A 159 -1.76 -2.67 5.47
CA TRP A 159 -0.47 -2.98 6.11
C TRP A 159 -0.48 -4.36 6.77
N THR A 160 -0.80 -5.39 5.98
CA THR A 160 -1.04 -6.76 6.41
C THR A 160 0.04 -7.30 7.35
N GLN A 161 1.32 -7.01 7.07
CA GLN A 161 2.45 -7.47 7.86
C GLN A 161 2.52 -6.85 9.27
N SER A 162 1.85 -5.74 9.48
CA SER A 162 1.78 -5.08 10.80
C SER A 162 0.44 -5.29 11.49
N GLU A 163 -0.63 -5.49 10.72
CA GLU A 163 -1.98 -5.69 11.25
C GLU A 163 -2.21 -7.14 11.68
N LYS A 164 -1.67 -8.11 10.92
CA LYS A 164 -1.90 -9.55 11.11
C LYS A 164 -0.63 -10.39 10.85
N PRO A 165 0.50 -10.09 11.52
CA PRO A 165 1.78 -10.74 11.24
C PRO A 165 1.75 -12.26 11.38
N ASP A 166 1.12 -12.77 12.44
CA ASP A 166 1.10 -14.22 12.73
C ASP A 166 0.29 -14.98 11.68
N GLU A 167 -0.85 -14.45 11.25
CA GLU A 167 -1.70 -15.06 10.23
C GLU A 167 -1.02 -15.03 8.86
N LEU A 168 -0.40 -13.90 8.50
CA LEU A 168 0.38 -13.75 7.27
C LEU A 168 1.54 -14.77 7.23
N VAL A 169 2.35 -14.80 8.27
CA VAL A 169 3.48 -15.71 8.37
C VAL A 169 3.02 -17.17 8.40
N GLY A 170 1.89 -17.46 9.06
CA GLY A 170 1.28 -18.77 9.08
C GLY A 170 0.94 -19.28 7.68
N PHE A 171 0.24 -18.50 6.87
CA PHE A 171 -0.07 -18.84 5.48
C PHE A 171 1.18 -19.04 4.62
N MET A 172 2.17 -18.15 4.76
CA MET A 172 3.42 -18.25 4.00
C MET A 172 4.19 -19.52 4.36
N LYS A 173 4.35 -19.82 5.66
CA LYS A 173 5.04 -21.04 6.14
C LYS A 173 4.35 -22.30 5.69
N ASP A 174 3.04 -22.39 5.86
CA ASP A 174 2.25 -23.57 5.44
C ASP A 174 2.41 -23.81 3.93
N TRP A 175 2.28 -22.75 3.11
CA TRP A 175 2.44 -22.86 1.68
C TRP A 175 3.85 -23.30 1.27
N LEU A 176 4.89 -22.71 1.85
CA LEU A 176 6.29 -23.05 1.57
C LEU A 176 6.61 -24.50 1.95
N ILE A 177 6.15 -24.95 3.12
CA ILE A 177 6.36 -26.33 3.56
C ILE A 177 5.70 -27.30 2.60
N ARG A 178 4.43 -27.10 2.26
CA ARG A 178 3.69 -28.01 1.37
C ARG A 178 4.24 -28.03 -0.06
N ARG A 179 4.87 -26.96 -0.52
CA ARG A 179 5.29 -26.84 -1.92
C ARG A 179 6.76 -27.20 -2.15
N PHE A 180 7.62 -27.01 -1.16
CA PHE A 180 9.07 -27.04 -1.40
C PHE A 180 9.88 -27.84 -0.38
N LEU A 181 9.29 -28.25 0.74
CA LEU A 181 10.01 -28.93 1.82
C LEU A 181 9.54 -30.37 2.08
N VAL A 182 8.93 -31.01 1.10
CA VAL A 182 8.54 -32.42 1.16
C VAL A 182 9.71 -33.32 0.83
#